data_2b334655c75c37b46d8da45c87547a2e
#
_entry.id   2b334655c75c37b46d8da45c87547a2e
#
_cell.length_a   1.000
_cell.length_b   1.000
_cell.length_c   1.000
_cell.angle_alpha   90.00
_cell.angle_beta   90.00
_cell.angle_gamma   90.00
#
_symmetry.space_group_name_H-M   'P 1'
#
loop_
_entity.id
_entity.type
_entity.pdbx_description
1 polymer ?
#
loop_
_entity_poly.entity_id
_entity_poly.type
_entity_poly.pdbx_seq_one_letter_code
_entity_poly.pdbx_strand_id
1 'polypeptide(L)'
;MLRKIQYKLVLFWLSFFFVVPLPFIQTISAGLQGMAANEMLAIYSGVIAYAWMLAAVYLSTKPRWLDRLVGLPSIYQLHGIIAIAALGLAWLHKLGTHSAGLIKQTGDLALIILTGLIGYSLLFLAGWLISRFSLLSKFKKILEKVFKHEITMLLHKLLLAAVILVFIHVQLIDYIRSITSFMIWFDGLSLLTALSYLKAKINWHGCKGQAELKLIQNHSLSARVRELTFGGRQSQQLNLQAGDFVFLSFPHISKLREPHPFSLVSLPDKNGKFKLTIRADGDFTDRLKTLKAGVTAKVTGGFGRYQAFIAEHDCTSNLVIITGGIGVTPLFSLIPNNLSHKIYLFYSAHHQTDLLYQHQLNQWNQHTNFTGFWQQGRFSDDFVLNHLPNDWQNHTLFLLSGPIPLIHHWEKLLGKTKVSSKNIFKEEFNW
;
A
#
# COMPACT_ATOMS: atom_id res chain seq x y z
N MET A 1 20.02 -4.22 20.68
CA MET A 1 18.58 -4.14 20.45
C MET A 1 18.16 -2.98 19.55
N LEU A 2 18.69 -1.77 19.72
CA LEU A 2 18.35 -0.57 18.93
C LEU A 2 18.70 -0.64 17.43
N ARG A 3 19.69 -1.44 17.03
CA ARG A 3 20.06 -1.62 15.59
C ARG A 3 19.02 -2.33 14.71
N LYS A 4 17.97 -2.94 15.29
CA LYS A 4 16.90 -3.64 14.55
C LYS A 4 15.68 -2.77 14.24
N ILE A 5 15.61 -1.54 14.76
CA ILE A 5 14.44 -0.68 14.61
C ILE A 5 14.54 0.09 13.29
N GLN A 6 13.52 -0.03 12.46
CA GLN A 6 13.35 0.82 11.26
C GLN A 6 12.85 2.21 11.71
N TYR A 7 13.75 3.11 12.04
CA TYR A 7 13.40 4.42 12.62
C TYR A 7 12.36 5.20 11.81
N LYS A 8 12.42 5.15 10.47
CA LYS A 8 11.44 5.81 9.60
C LYS A 8 10.03 5.29 9.83
N LEU A 9 9.88 3.98 9.95
CA LEU A 9 8.58 3.36 10.19
C LEU A 9 8.07 3.68 11.61
N VAL A 10 8.94 3.63 12.61
CA VAL A 10 8.55 3.98 14.00
C VAL A 10 8.12 5.44 14.09
N LEU A 11 8.89 6.37 13.53
CA LEU A 11 8.53 7.79 13.50
C LEU A 11 7.21 8.04 12.76
N PHE A 12 6.98 7.33 11.66
CA PHE A 12 5.73 7.38 10.94
C PHE A 12 4.54 7.00 11.83
N TRP A 13 4.61 5.86 12.53
CA TRP A 13 3.56 5.43 13.45
C TRP A 13 3.36 6.40 14.60
N LEU A 14 4.45 6.82 15.26
CA LEU A 14 4.40 7.77 16.37
C LEU A 14 3.80 9.11 15.95
N SER A 15 4.13 9.61 14.76
CA SER A 15 3.57 10.86 14.24
C SER A 15 2.06 10.78 14.11
N PHE A 16 1.51 9.73 13.52
CA PHE A 16 0.07 9.61 13.33
C PHE A 16 -0.69 9.35 14.63
N PHE A 17 -0.12 8.57 15.55
CA PHE A 17 -0.78 8.29 16.83
C PHE A 17 -0.73 9.46 17.80
N PHE A 18 0.39 10.17 17.86
CA PHE A 18 0.63 11.16 18.92
C PHE A 18 0.71 12.60 18.40
N VAL A 19 1.43 12.86 17.30
CA VAL A 19 1.65 14.24 16.84
C VAL A 19 0.41 14.82 16.17
N VAL A 20 -0.31 14.03 15.35
CA VAL A 20 -1.52 14.51 14.65
C VAL A 20 -2.61 14.98 15.60
N PRO A 21 -2.93 14.30 16.74
CA PRO A 21 -3.93 14.79 17.70
C PRO A 21 -3.46 15.95 18.58
N LEU A 22 -2.15 16.21 18.70
CA LEU A 22 -1.63 17.20 19.65
C LEU A 22 -2.27 18.60 19.55
N PRO A 23 -2.41 19.22 18.36
CA PRO A 23 -3.00 20.56 18.26
C PRO A 23 -4.43 20.61 18.80
N PHE A 24 -5.20 19.56 18.57
CA PHE A 24 -6.57 19.45 19.09
C PHE A 24 -6.59 19.31 20.61
N ILE A 25 -5.74 18.43 21.17
CA ILE A 25 -5.67 18.20 22.62
C ILE A 25 -5.24 19.48 23.32
N GLN A 26 -4.20 20.15 22.85
CA GLN A 26 -3.66 21.36 23.46
C GLN A 26 -4.68 22.49 23.47
N THR A 27 -5.34 22.73 22.33
CA THR A 27 -6.28 23.85 22.20
C THR A 27 -7.59 23.61 22.95
N ILE A 28 -8.12 22.38 22.95
CA ILE A 28 -9.32 22.04 23.72
C ILE A 28 -9.04 22.10 25.23
N SER A 29 -7.88 21.61 25.66
CA SER A 29 -7.45 21.63 27.06
C SER A 29 -7.35 23.07 27.60
N ALA A 30 -6.78 23.97 26.79
CA ALA A 30 -6.68 25.40 27.16
C ALA A 30 -8.06 26.10 27.23
N GLY A 31 -9.03 25.63 26.45
CA GLY A 31 -10.37 26.23 26.39
C GLY A 31 -11.37 25.69 27.41
N LEU A 32 -11.12 24.51 27.98
CA LEU A 32 -12.04 23.80 28.90
C LEU A 32 -11.46 23.72 30.33
N GLN A 33 -10.92 24.77 30.87
CA GLN A 33 -10.39 24.80 32.22
C GLN A 33 -11.50 24.63 33.26
N GLY A 34 -11.25 23.80 34.27
CA GLY A 34 -12.17 23.56 35.39
C GLY A 34 -13.22 22.47 35.19
N MET A 35 -13.21 21.74 34.07
CA MET A 35 -14.06 20.56 33.91
C MET A 35 -13.57 19.36 34.75
N ALA A 36 -14.49 18.49 35.11
CA ALA A 36 -14.16 17.26 35.81
C ALA A 36 -13.30 16.32 34.97
N ALA A 37 -12.36 15.59 35.59
CA ALA A 37 -11.37 14.79 34.86
C ALA A 37 -11.99 13.69 33.98
N ASN A 38 -13.09 13.07 34.41
CA ASN A 38 -13.82 12.04 33.66
C ASN A 38 -14.49 12.62 32.39
N GLU A 39 -15.08 13.81 32.50
CA GLU A 39 -15.67 14.51 31.34
C GLU A 39 -14.59 14.93 30.36
N MET A 40 -13.46 15.43 30.85
CA MET A 40 -12.32 15.81 30.03
C MET A 40 -11.73 14.62 29.27
N LEU A 41 -11.62 13.44 29.93
CA LEU A 41 -11.15 12.21 29.30
C LEU A 41 -12.10 11.78 28.16
N ALA A 42 -13.39 11.88 28.36
CA ALA A 42 -14.38 11.56 27.33
C ALA A 42 -14.28 12.54 26.14
N ILE A 43 -14.09 13.84 26.39
CA ILE A 43 -13.90 14.85 25.33
C ILE A 43 -12.60 14.57 24.56
N TYR A 44 -11.48 14.30 25.23
CA TYR A 44 -10.23 13.94 24.60
C TYR A 44 -10.37 12.70 23.70
N SER A 45 -11.12 11.69 24.17
CA SER A 45 -11.39 10.48 23.37
C SER A 45 -12.08 10.83 22.05
N GLY A 46 -13.09 11.71 22.06
CA GLY A 46 -13.77 12.17 20.84
C GLY A 46 -12.85 12.97 19.91
N VAL A 47 -12.07 13.86 20.49
CA VAL A 47 -11.15 14.75 19.75
C VAL A 47 -10.02 13.94 19.08
N ILE A 48 -9.42 13.00 19.79
CA ILE A 48 -8.39 12.09 19.24
C ILE A 48 -9.01 11.19 18.17
N ALA A 49 -10.20 10.64 18.40
CA ALA A 49 -10.91 9.83 17.42
C ALA A 49 -11.11 10.59 16.10
N TYR A 50 -11.54 11.85 16.17
CA TYR A 50 -11.71 12.67 14.97
C TYR A 50 -10.39 12.96 14.27
N ALA A 51 -9.33 13.31 14.99
CA ALA A 51 -8.00 13.51 14.42
C ALA A 51 -7.51 12.25 13.66
N TRP A 52 -7.75 11.06 14.23
CA TRP A 52 -7.42 9.80 13.58
C TRP A 52 -8.34 9.47 12.41
N MET A 53 -9.60 9.86 12.42
CA MET A 53 -10.49 9.74 11.26
C MET A 53 -9.98 10.60 10.10
N LEU A 54 -9.58 11.86 10.35
CA LEU A 54 -8.98 12.71 9.33
C LEU A 54 -7.68 12.11 8.78
N ALA A 55 -6.81 11.60 9.67
CA ALA A 55 -5.59 10.91 9.27
C ALA A 55 -5.88 9.67 8.40
N ALA A 56 -6.89 8.86 8.76
CA ALA A 56 -7.29 7.70 7.95
C ALA A 56 -7.79 8.15 6.55
N VAL A 57 -8.59 9.20 6.46
CA VAL A 57 -9.02 9.77 5.17
C VAL A 57 -7.82 10.23 4.35
N TYR A 58 -6.86 10.95 4.95
CA TYR A 58 -5.63 11.36 4.26
C TYR A 58 -4.81 10.18 3.75
N LEU A 59 -4.58 9.15 4.57
CA LEU A 59 -3.83 7.96 4.19
C LEU A 59 -4.51 7.19 3.04
N SER A 60 -5.85 7.21 2.95
CA SER A 60 -6.60 6.60 1.85
C SER A 60 -6.30 7.24 0.49
N THR A 61 -5.74 8.44 0.46
CA THR A 61 -5.32 9.13 -0.78
C THR A 61 -4.03 8.58 -1.38
N LYS A 62 -3.35 7.67 -0.69
CA LYS A 62 -2.07 7.05 -1.10
C LYS A 62 -0.99 8.10 -1.40
N PRO A 63 -0.59 8.94 -0.42
CA PRO A 63 0.39 9.99 -0.67
C PRO A 63 1.73 9.40 -1.12
N ARG A 64 2.18 9.72 -2.34
CA ARG A 64 3.39 9.12 -2.94
C ARG A 64 4.66 9.42 -2.14
N TRP A 65 4.78 10.62 -1.57
CA TRP A 65 5.93 10.95 -0.73
C TRP A 65 6.03 10.02 0.48
N LEU A 66 4.88 9.63 1.03
CA LEU A 66 4.79 8.74 2.17
C LEU A 66 5.06 7.28 1.76
N ASP A 67 4.57 6.86 0.57
CA ASP A 67 4.92 5.56 0.00
C ASP A 67 6.44 5.41 -0.19
N ARG A 68 7.10 6.42 -0.75
CA ARG A 68 8.56 6.43 -0.90
C ARG A 68 9.30 6.34 0.43
N LEU A 69 8.69 6.82 1.52
CA LEU A 69 9.28 6.79 2.85
C LEU A 69 9.09 5.44 3.56
N VAL A 70 7.88 4.89 3.58
CA VAL A 70 7.51 3.72 4.40
C VAL A 70 6.88 2.56 3.63
N GLY A 71 6.50 2.78 2.38
CA GLY A 71 5.80 1.81 1.52
C GLY A 71 4.28 1.80 1.71
N LEU A 72 3.57 1.56 0.62
CA LEU A 72 2.11 1.52 0.60
C LEU A 72 1.49 0.46 1.55
N PRO A 73 2.11 -0.74 1.73
CA PRO A 73 1.64 -1.70 2.73
C PRO A 73 1.55 -1.13 4.14
N SER A 74 2.59 -0.40 4.58
CA SER A 74 2.63 0.22 5.90
C SER A 74 1.58 1.32 6.05
N ILE A 75 1.32 2.08 4.97
CA ILE A 75 0.26 3.10 4.93
C ILE A 75 -1.11 2.46 5.13
N TYR A 76 -1.41 1.36 4.42
CA TYR A 76 -2.68 0.66 4.57
C TYR A 76 -2.85 0.00 5.93
N GLN A 77 -1.77 -0.57 6.47
CA GLN A 77 -1.81 -1.15 7.81
C GLN A 77 -2.10 -0.07 8.87
N LEU A 78 -1.44 1.07 8.80
CA LEU A 78 -1.71 2.20 9.70
C LEU A 78 -3.14 2.72 9.52
N HIS A 79 -3.61 2.93 8.27
CA HIS A 79 -4.98 3.33 7.99
C HIS A 79 -6.01 2.43 8.70
N GLY A 80 -5.85 1.12 8.58
CA GLY A 80 -6.76 0.17 9.23
C GLY A 80 -6.69 0.22 10.76
N ILE A 81 -5.49 0.28 11.34
CA ILE A 81 -5.30 0.27 12.79
C ILE A 81 -5.82 1.56 13.44
N ILE A 82 -5.51 2.74 12.86
CA ILE A 82 -6.03 4.00 13.42
C ILE A 82 -7.55 4.11 13.25
N ALA A 83 -8.14 3.55 12.18
CA ALA A 83 -9.60 3.53 12.03
C ALA A 83 -10.29 2.69 13.14
N ILE A 84 -9.72 1.53 13.46
CA ILE A 84 -10.22 0.68 14.58
C ILE A 84 -10.06 1.40 15.91
N ALA A 85 -8.88 2.00 16.15
CA ALA A 85 -8.60 2.72 17.38
C ALA A 85 -9.51 3.95 17.53
N ALA A 86 -9.75 4.70 16.42
CA ALA A 86 -10.69 5.82 16.40
C ALA A 86 -12.12 5.38 16.76
N LEU A 87 -12.57 4.23 16.24
CA LEU A 87 -13.88 3.68 16.60
C LEU A 87 -13.96 3.35 18.10
N GLY A 88 -12.91 2.73 18.68
CA GLY A 88 -12.84 2.46 20.11
C GLY A 88 -12.94 3.73 20.95
N LEU A 89 -12.20 4.79 20.59
CA LEU A 89 -12.26 6.08 21.27
C LEU A 89 -13.61 6.79 21.07
N ALA A 90 -14.25 6.65 19.92
CA ALA A 90 -15.58 7.20 19.68
C ALA A 90 -16.63 6.54 20.60
N TRP A 91 -16.52 5.24 20.85
CA TRP A 91 -17.35 4.55 21.86
C TRP A 91 -17.06 5.05 23.27
N LEU A 92 -15.80 5.23 23.67
CA LEU A 92 -15.45 5.79 24.99
C LEU A 92 -15.99 7.21 25.14
N HIS A 93 -15.90 8.05 24.11
CA HIS A 93 -16.52 9.37 24.08
C HIS A 93 -18.03 9.30 24.32
N LYS A 94 -18.71 8.41 23.57
CA LYS A 94 -20.18 8.23 23.70
C LYS A 94 -20.60 7.78 25.10
N LEU A 95 -19.85 6.89 25.74
CA LEU A 95 -20.16 6.37 27.07
C LEU A 95 -19.88 7.40 28.17
N GLY A 96 -18.93 8.31 27.96
CA GLY A 96 -18.52 9.32 28.94
C GLY A 96 -19.16 10.69 28.77
N THR A 97 -20.01 10.89 27.73
CA THR A 97 -20.67 12.19 27.48
C THR A 97 -22.18 12.05 27.41
N HIS A 98 -22.88 13.11 27.80
CA HIS A 98 -24.33 13.24 27.66
C HIS A 98 -24.66 14.33 26.66
N SER A 99 -25.56 14.05 25.73
CA SER A 99 -26.00 15.00 24.72
C SER A 99 -27.49 14.80 24.41
N ALA A 100 -28.14 15.83 23.87
CA ALA A 100 -29.54 15.83 23.51
C ALA A 100 -29.76 16.47 22.10
N GLY A 101 -30.95 16.35 21.58
CA GLY A 101 -31.34 16.99 20.31
C GLY A 101 -30.49 16.57 19.13
N LEU A 102 -30.16 17.52 18.25
CA LEU A 102 -29.38 17.31 17.03
C LEU A 102 -27.93 16.85 17.30
N ILE A 103 -27.33 17.30 18.42
CA ILE A 103 -26.00 16.88 18.84
C ILE A 103 -25.98 15.37 19.05
N LYS A 104 -26.96 14.84 19.80
CA LYS A 104 -27.10 13.41 20.03
C LYS A 104 -27.35 12.65 18.74
N GLN A 105 -28.29 13.13 17.91
CA GLN A 105 -28.66 12.45 16.67
C GLN A 105 -27.52 12.33 15.67
N THR A 106 -26.73 13.39 15.47
CA THR A 106 -25.58 13.39 14.56
C THR A 106 -24.47 12.48 15.06
N GLY A 107 -24.18 12.51 16.37
CA GLY A 107 -23.18 11.63 17.00
C GLY A 107 -23.58 10.14 16.95
N ASP A 108 -24.83 9.81 17.29
CA ASP A 108 -25.33 8.44 17.28
C ASP A 108 -25.36 7.87 15.85
N LEU A 109 -25.83 8.65 14.89
CA LEU A 109 -25.85 8.23 13.47
C LEU A 109 -24.42 7.99 12.93
N ALA A 110 -23.48 8.89 13.22
CA ALA A 110 -22.09 8.72 12.84
C ALA A 110 -21.49 7.44 13.45
N LEU A 111 -21.74 7.19 14.75
CA LEU A 111 -21.22 6.03 15.45
C LEU A 111 -21.80 4.70 14.93
N ILE A 112 -23.09 4.67 14.58
CA ILE A 112 -23.75 3.52 13.96
C ILE A 112 -23.11 3.22 12.60
N ILE A 113 -22.95 4.24 11.74
CA ILE A 113 -22.32 4.08 10.43
C ILE A 113 -20.86 3.60 10.58
N LEU A 114 -20.09 4.21 11.46
CA LEU A 114 -18.70 3.81 11.73
C LEU A 114 -18.62 2.35 12.20
N THR A 115 -19.44 1.97 13.18
CA THR A 115 -19.42 0.61 13.75
C THR A 115 -19.78 -0.43 12.69
N GLY A 116 -20.87 -0.21 11.94
CA GLY A 116 -21.31 -1.15 10.92
C GLY A 116 -20.33 -1.28 9.76
N LEU A 117 -19.86 -0.13 9.22
CA LEU A 117 -18.99 -0.15 8.05
C LEU A 117 -17.54 -0.49 8.34
N ILE A 118 -16.99 -0.14 9.51
CA ILE A 118 -15.66 -0.60 9.92
C ILE A 118 -15.69 -2.11 10.18
N GLY A 119 -16.71 -2.61 10.91
CA GLY A 119 -16.88 -4.05 11.11
C GLY A 119 -16.98 -4.82 9.79
N TYR A 120 -17.79 -4.32 8.86
CA TYR A 120 -17.87 -4.86 7.50
C TYR A 120 -16.54 -4.81 6.76
N SER A 121 -15.84 -3.68 6.80
CA SER A 121 -14.54 -3.49 6.13
C SER A 121 -13.46 -4.41 6.71
N LEU A 122 -13.44 -4.65 8.03
CA LEU A 122 -12.54 -5.59 8.66
C LEU A 122 -12.73 -7.01 8.13
N LEU A 123 -13.98 -7.40 7.90
CA LEU A 123 -14.29 -8.74 7.39
C LEU A 123 -13.86 -8.91 5.93
N PHE A 124 -14.03 -7.90 5.07
CA PHE A 124 -13.81 -8.04 3.64
C PHE A 124 -12.47 -7.50 3.15
N LEU A 125 -11.94 -6.42 3.74
CA LEU A 125 -10.76 -5.72 3.26
C LEU A 125 -9.49 -5.97 4.10
N ALA A 126 -9.62 -6.35 5.38
CA ALA A 126 -8.47 -6.58 6.24
C ALA A 126 -7.85 -7.99 6.05
N GLY A 127 -7.33 -8.28 4.88
CA GLY A 127 -6.70 -9.58 4.57
C GLY A 127 -5.62 -9.97 5.58
N TRP A 128 -4.82 -9.01 6.06
CA TRP A 128 -3.76 -9.19 7.06
C TRP A 128 -4.28 -9.69 8.42
N LEU A 129 -5.51 -9.33 8.79
CA LEU A 129 -6.16 -9.76 10.03
C LEU A 129 -6.83 -11.13 9.85
N ILE A 130 -7.60 -11.27 8.77
CA ILE A 130 -8.43 -12.47 8.53
C ILE A 130 -7.59 -13.71 8.27
N SER A 131 -6.43 -13.55 7.60
CA SER A 131 -5.53 -14.66 7.32
C SER A 131 -5.00 -15.36 8.58
N ARG A 132 -5.05 -14.68 9.74
CA ARG A 132 -4.64 -15.24 11.04
C ARG A 132 -5.71 -16.13 11.70
N PHE A 133 -6.98 -16.01 11.28
CA PHE A 133 -8.11 -16.73 11.89
C PHE A 133 -8.82 -17.59 10.84
N SER A 134 -8.63 -18.91 10.91
CA SER A 134 -9.19 -19.85 9.92
C SER A 134 -10.72 -19.82 9.83
N LEU A 135 -11.40 -19.59 10.96
CA LEU A 135 -12.85 -19.48 11.00
C LEU A 135 -13.36 -18.24 10.24
N LEU A 136 -12.72 -17.08 10.45
CA LEU A 136 -13.06 -15.84 9.75
C LEU A 136 -12.79 -15.96 8.25
N SER A 137 -11.73 -16.65 7.84
CA SER A 137 -11.41 -16.87 6.44
C SER A 137 -12.46 -17.75 5.72
N LYS A 138 -13.00 -18.75 6.40
CA LYS A 138 -14.10 -19.59 5.89
C LYS A 138 -15.39 -18.77 5.76
N PHE A 139 -15.73 -17.99 6.79
CA PHE A 139 -16.91 -17.13 6.78
C PHE A 139 -16.83 -16.06 5.68
N LYS A 140 -15.67 -15.42 5.50
CA LYS A 140 -15.41 -14.50 4.40
C LYS A 140 -15.70 -15.11 3.05
N LYS A 141 -15.18 -16.33 2.76
CA LYS A 141 -15.40 -17.04 1.49
C LYS A 141 -16.88 -17.31 1.18
N ILE A 142 -17.70 -17.53 2.20
CA ILE A 142 -19.15 -17.72 2.04
C ILE A 142 -19.80 -16.38 1.65
N LEU A 143 -19.46 -15.31 2.35
CA LEU A 143 -20.01 -13.99 2.13
C LEU A 143 -19.56 -13.35 0.81
N GLU A 144 -18.35 -13.60 0.35
CA GLU A 144 -17.82 -13.13 -0.96
C GLU A 144 -18.64 -13.65 -2.15
N LYS A 145 -19.37 -14.77 -1.99
CA LYS A 145 -20.30 -15.25 -3.03
C LYS A 145 -21.51 -14.33 -3.20
N VAL A 146 -21.89 -13.62 -2.14
CA VAL A 146 -23.04 -12.72 -2.11
C VAL A 146 -22.62 -11.27 -2.35
N PHE A 147 -21.55 -10.83 -1.69
CA PHE A 147 -21.06 -9.45 -1.76
C PHE A 147 -19.91 -9.34 -2.74
N LYS A 148 -20.16 -8.71 -3.89
CA LYS A 148 -19.15 -8.40 -4.88
C LYS A 148 -18.17 -7.34 -4.33
N HIS A 149 -16.91 -7.43 -4.73
CA HIS A 149 -15.85 -6.49 -4.32
C HIS A 149 -16.22 -5.01 -4.58
N GLU A 150 -16.87 -4.72 -5.70
CA GLU A 150 -17.34 -3.37 -6.07
C GLU A 150 -18.29 -2.78 -5.02
N ILE A 151 -19.23 -3.58 -4.48
CA ILE A 151 -20.16 -3.17 -3.42
C ILE A 151 -19.38 -2.88 -2.13
N THR A 152 -18.42 -3.73 -1.80
CA THR A 152 -17.58 -3.58 -0.61
C THR A 152 -16.82 -2.25 -0.64
N MET A 153 -16.24 -1.91 -1.78
CA MET A 153 -15.54 -0.63 -1.97
C MET A 153 -16.48 0.58 -1.92
N LEU A 154 -17.72 0.44 -2.42
CA LEU A 154 -18.72 1.51 -2.32
C LEU A 154 -19.13 1.73 -0.86
N LEU A 155 -19.46 0.66 -0.13
CA LEU A 155 -19.83 0.73 1.28
C LEU A 155 -18.70 1.34 2.12
N HIS A 156 -17.46 0.94 1.87
CA HIS A 156 -16.30 1.54 2.56
C HIS A 156 -16.22 3.06 2.36
N LYS A 157 -16.54 3.56 1.18
CA LYS A 157 -16.56 5.01 0.90
C LYS A 157 -17.63 5.77 1.70
N LEU A 158 -18.70 5.11 2.13
CA LEU A 158 -19.73 5.74 2.97
C LEU A 158 -19.19 6.11 4.37
N LEU A 159 -18.04 5.59 4.80
CA LEU A 159 -17.36 6.07 6.00
C LEU A 159 -17.05 7.58 5.96
N LEU A 160 -16.87 8.15 4.76
CA LEU A 160 -16.74 9.60 4.61
C LEU A 160 -17.97 10.37 5.10
N ALA A 161 -19.17 9.82 4.89
CA ALA A 161 -20.38 10.44 5.39
C ALA A 161 -20.40 10.47 6.94
N ALA A 162 -19.88 9.40 7.58
CA ALA A 162 -19.74 9.40 9.02
C ALA A 162 -18.74 10.46 9.52
N VAL A 163 -17.61 10.66 8.83
CA VAL A 163 -16.64 11.71 9.17
C VAL A 163 -17.27 13.12 9.02
N ILE A 164 -18.08 13.33 7.98
CA ILE A 164 -18.83 14.58 7.78
C ILE A 164 -19.86 14.78 8.92
N LEU A 165 -20.57 13.73 9.33
CA LEU A 165 -21.50 13.80 10.45
C LEU A 165 -20.80 14.16 11.77
N VAL A 166 -19.58 13.62 12.02
CA VAL A 166 -18.78 14.00 13.17
C VAL A 166 -18.35 15.48 13.09
N PHE A 167 -17.97 15.96 11.90
CA PHE A 167 -17.69 17.38 11.69
C PHE A 167 -18.88 18.25 12.06
N ILE A 168 -20.09 17.92 11.55
CA ILE A 168 -21.32 18.63 11.86
C ILE A 168 -21.64 18.54 13.36
N HIS A 169 -21.48 17.35 13.98
CA HIS A 169 -21.69 17.12 15.40
C HIS A 169 -20.90 18.13 16.26
N VAL A 170 -19.62 18.33 15.98
CA VAL A 170 -18.76 19.28 16.72
C VAL A 170 -19.23 20.71 16.48
N GLN A 171 -19.63 21.09 15.25
CA GLN A 171 -20.12 22.42 14.92
C GLN A 171 -21.44 22.78 15.66
N LEU A 172 -22.19 21.81 16.12
CA LEU A 172 -23.45 22.01 16.88
C LEU A 172 -23.21 22.21 18.38
N ILE A 173 -21.99 22.03 18.88
CA ILE A 173 -21.67 22.12 20.31
C ILE A 173 -21.17 23.55 20.61
N ASP A 174 -22.06 24.42 21.12
CA ASP A 174 -21.79 25.84 21.27
C ASP A 174 -20.57 26.14 22.16
N TYR A 175 -20.40 25.43 23.28
CA TYR A 175 -19.26 25.68 24.19
C TYR A 175 -17.92 25.24 23.56
N ILE A 176 -17.90 24.22 22.69
CA ILE A 176 -16.70 23.84 21.94
C ILE A 176 -16.43 24.85 20.84
N ARG A 177 -17.47 25.29 20.14
CA ARG A 177 -17.40 26.26 19.04
C ARG A 177 -16.91 27.61 19.52
N SER A 178 -17.14 27.98 20.77
CA SER A 178 -16.60 29.21 21.37
C SER A 178 -15.07 29.20 21.57
N ILE A 179 -14.41 28.01 21.52
CA ILE A 179 -12.97 27.91 21.67
C ILE A 179 -12.31 28.16 20.30
N THR A 180 -12.07 29.44 19.98
CA THR A 180 -11.56 29.87 18.66
C THR A 180 -10.27 29.14 18.27
N SER A 181 -9.32 28.93 19.18
CA SER A 181 -8.06 28.25 18.92
C SER A 181 -8.25 26.79 18.51
N PHE A 182 -9.20 26.09 19.13
CA PHE A 182 -9.56 24.74 18.75
C PHE A 182 -10.23 24.70 17.36
N MET A 183 -11.19 25.60 17.12
CA MET A 183 -11.90 25.63 15.84
C MET A 183 -11.00 25.93 14.65
N ILE A 184 -9.98 26.79 14.81
CA ILE A 184 -8.98 27.05 13.75
C ILE A 184 -8.29 25.73 13.32
N TRP A 185 -7.84 24.92 14.27
CA TRP A 185 -7.22 23.62 13.96
C TRP A 185 -8.23 22.60 13.43
N PHE A 186 -9.40 22.54 14.04
CA PHE A 186 -10.47 21.62 13.66
C PHE A 186 -10.94 21.85 12.23
N ASP A 187 -11.32 23.06 11.89
CA ASP A 187 -11.78 23.43 10.54
C ASP A 187 -10.63 23.39 9.53
N GLY A 188 -9.44 23.88 9.92
CA GLY A 188 -8.26 23.90 9.06
C GLY A 188 -7.81 22.51 8.64
N LEU A 189 -7.67 21.58 9.57
CA LEU A 189 -7.26 20.21 9.26
C LEU A 189 -8.37 19.43 8.53
N SER A 190 -9.65 19.67 8.85
CA SER A 190 -10.79 19.11 8.13
C SER A 190 -10.79 19.56 6.67
N LEU A 191 -10.62 20.86 6.43
CA LEU A 191 -10.54 21.44 5.08
C LEU A 191 -9.32 20.89 4.31
N LEU A 192 -8.14 20.86 4.93
CA LEU A 192 -6.93 20.31 4.32
C LEU A 192 -7.10 18.85 3.91
N THR A 193 -7.72 18.05 4.79
CA THR A 193 -8.00 16.63 4.50
C THR A 193 -9.01 16.50 3.36
N ALA A 194 -10.09 17.28 3.38
CA ALA A 194 -11.09 17.28 2.31
C ALA A 194 -10.48 17.67 0.96
N LEU A 195 -9.68 18.74 0.92
CA LEU A 195 -8.98 19.20 -0.30
C LEU A 195 -7.99 18.14 -0.80
N SER A 196 -7.24 17.49 0.11
CA SER A 196 -6.32 16.40 -0.24
C SER A 196 -7.06 15.21 -0.84
N TYR A 197 -8.19 14.84 -0.26
CA TYR A 197 -9.05 13.75 -0.76
C TYR A 197 -9.64 14.09 -2.13
N LEU A 198 -10.21 15.28 -2.29
CA LEU A 198 -10.77 15.75 -3.56
C LEU A 198 -9.70 15.79 -4.65
N LYS A 199 -8.52 16.35 -4.37
CA LYS A 199 -7.39 16.36 -5.30
C LYS A 199 -6.99 14.96 -5.75
N ALA A 200 -7.01 13.97 -4.85
CA ALA A 200 -6.69 12.58 -5.19
C ALA A 200 -7.79 11.90 -6.04
N LYS A 201 -9.05 12.35 -5.93
CA LYS A 201 -10.19 11.79 -6.68
C LYS A 201 -10.48 12.49 -8.00
N ILE A 202 -10.28 13.80 -8.05
CA ILE A 202 -10.46 14.55 -9.27
C ILE A 202 -9.29 14.23 -10.20
N ASN A 203 -9.61 13.72 -11.40
CA ASN A 203 -8.66 13.51 -12.47
C ASN A 203 -8.24 14.87 -13.05
N TRP A 204 -7.40 15.59 -12.35
CA TRP A 204 -6.88 16.82 -12.90
C TRP A 204 -5.88 16.45 -14.00
N HIS A 205 -6.22 16.74 -15.25
CA HIS A 205 -5.31 16.56 -16.39
C HIS A 205 -3.99 17.24 -16.08
N GLY A 206 -2.89 16.47 -16.11
CA GLY A 206 -1.54 16.99 -15.80
C GLY A 206 -1.07 16.83 -14.35
N CYS A 207 -1.82 16.20 -13.45
CA CYS A 207 -1.32 15.89 -12.10
C CYS A 207 -0.13 14.92 -12.15
N LYS A 208 0.99 15.30 -11.56
CA LYS A 208 2.15 14.42 -11.36
C LYS A 208 1.70 13.08 -10.77
N GLY A 209 2.06 11.98 -11.45
CA GLY A 209 1.78 10.62 -11.01
C GLY A 209 0.49 10.00 -11.54
N GLN A 210 -0.18 10.62 -12.49
CA GLN A 210 -1.28 10.03 -13.26
C GLN A 210 -1.05 10.29 -14.75
N ALA A 211 -1.35 9.29 -15.58
CA ALA A 211 -1.24 9.38 -17.02
C ALA A 211 -2.36 8.59 -17.70
N GLU A 212 -2.88 9.15 -18.79
CA GLU A 212 -3.70 8.42 -19.73
C GLU A 212 -2.79 7.96 -20.88
N LEU A 213 -2.66 6.65 -21.01
CA LEU A 213 -1.73 6.03 -21.94
C LEU A 213 -2.47 5.10 -22.90
N LYS A 214 -1.90 4.88 -24.09
CA LYS A 214 -2.41 3.90 -25.04
C LYS A 214 -1.75 2.55 -24.80
N LEU A 215 -2.55 1.48 -24.83
CA LEU A 215 -2.05 0.13 -24.98
C LEU A 215 -1.50 -0.02 -26.40
N ILE A 216 -0.18 -0.20 -26.53
CA ILE A 216 0.48 -0.35 -27.83
C ILE A 216 0.47 -1.80 -28.26
N GLN A 217 0.76 -2.72 -27.35
CA GLN A 217 0.86 -4.14 -27.61
C GLN A 217 0.33 -4.95 -26.44
N ASN A 218 -0.30 -6.07 -26.76
CA ASN A 218 -0.79 -7.07 -25.83
C ASN A 218 -0.31 -8.45 -26.28
N HIS A 219 0.83 -8.87 -25.75
CA HIS A 219 1.52 -10.10 -26.15
C HIS A 219 1.32 -11.21 -25.12
N SER A 220 1.10 -12.45 -25.59
CA SER A 220 1.02 -13.63 -24.73
C SER A 220 2.41 -14.20 -24.51
N LEU A 221 2.89 -14.25 -23.28
CA LEU A 221 4.15 -14.90 -22.92
C LEU A 221 3.95 -16.38 -22.58
N SER A 222 2.80 -16.74 -22.01
CA SER A 222 2.36 -18.11 -21.74
C SER A 222 0.84 -18.16 -21.76
N ALA A 223 0.25 -19.35 -21.55
CA ALA A 223 -1.20 -19.51 -21.51
C ALA A 223 -1.90 -18.59 -20.49
N ARG A 224 -1.22 -18.26 -19.39
CA ARG A 224 -1.75 -17.44 -18.28
C ARG A 224 -1.04 -16.11 -18.08
N VAL A 225 0.00 -15.80 -18.85
CA VAL A 225 0.81 -14.58 -18.63
C VAL A 225 0.82 -13.72 -19.89
N ARG A 226 0.54 -12.44 -19.70
CA ARG A 226 0.55 -11.45 -20.78
C ARG A 226 1.49 -10.30 -20.49
N GLU A 227 2.19 -9.84 -21.51
CA GLU A 227 2.97 -8.62 -21.50
C GLU A 227 2.19 -7.52 -22.20
N LEU A 228 1.92 -6.44 -21.48
CA LEU A 228 1.24 -5.26 -21.96
C LEU A 228 2.25 -4.12 -22.12
N THR A 229 2.39 -3.57 -23.32
CA THR A 229 3.21 -2.40 -23.58
C THR A 229 2.32 -1.17 -23.64
N PHE A 230 2.61 -0.20 -22.79
CA PHE A 230 1.95 1.10 -22.77
C PHE A 230 2.88 2.18 -23.30
N GLY A 231 2.32 3.25 -23.84
CA GLY A 231 3.11 4.40 -24.25
C GLY A 231 2.26 5.65 -24.44
N GLY A 232 2.96 6.78 -24.42
CA GLY A 232 2.39 8.12 -24.56
C GLY A 232 3.27 9.17 -23.89
N ARG A 233 3.17 10.42 -24.33
CA ARG A 233 4.00 11.53 -23.81
C ARG A 233 3.85 11.73 -22.29
N GLN A 234 2.69 11.37 -21.72
CA GLN A 234 2.42 11.54 -20.30
C GLN A 234 3.10 10.47 -19.41
N SER A 235 3.70 9.42 -19.98
CA SER A 235 4.38 8.39 -19.18
C SER A 235 5.52 8.94 -18.32
N GLN A 236 6.21 9.97 -18.80
CA GLN A 236 7.28 10.65 -18.04
C GLN A 236 6.76 11.37 -16.78
N GLN A 237 5.48 11.78 -16.77
CA GLN A 237 4.86 12.43 -15.61
C GLN A 237 4.64 11.47 -14.43
N LEU A 238 4.68 10.15 -14.68
CA LEU A 238 4.56 9.13 -13.66
C LEU A 238 5.76 9.09 -12.71
N ASN A 239 6.94 9.57 -13.15
CA ASN A 239 8.19 9.56 -12.39
C ASN A 239 8.48 8.15 -11.81
N LEU A 240 8.52 7.15 -12.71
CA LEU A 240 8.71 5.74 -12.39
C LEU A 240 10.18 5.47 -12.06
N GLN A 241 10.39 4.63 -11.05
CA GLN A 241 11.70 4.10 -10.67
C GLN A 241 11.76 2.59 -10.92
N ALA A 242 12.96 2.07 -11.01
CA ALA A 242 13.17 0.62 -11.14
C ALA A 242 12.57 -0.13 -9.94
N GLY A 243 11.88 -1.23 -10.21
CA GLY A 243 11.17 -2.00 -9.19
C GLY A 243 9.81 -1.45 -8.77
N ASP A 244 9.36 -0.34 -9.34
CA ASP A 244 8.04 0.23 -9.04
C ASP A 244 6.89 -0.65 -9.52
N PHE A 245 5.72 -0.41 -8.92
CA PHE A 245 4.44 -0.83 -9.45
C PHE A 245 3.53 0.37 -9.72
N VAL A 246 2.54 0.16 -10.55
CA VAL A 246 1.53 1.16 -10.92
C VAL A 246 0.13 0.60 -10.72
N PHE A 247 -0.85 1.46 -10.46
CA PHE A 247 -2.25 1.09 -10.55
C PHE A 247 -2.73 1.29 -11.98
N LEU A 248 -3.23 0.22 -12.59
CA LEU A 248 -3.75 0.17 -13.95
C LEU A 248 -5.26 0.00 -13.94
N SER A 249 -5.96 0.78 -14.75
CA SER A 249 -7.38 0.62 -15.03
C SER A 249 -7.73 1.04 -16.46
N PHE A 250 -8.91 0.63 -16.93
CA PHE A 250 -9.44 0.97 -18.24
C PHE A 250 -10.82 1.60 -18.07
N PRO A 251 -10.92 2.93 -17.88
CA PRO A 251 -12.15 3.61 -17.48
C PRO A 251 -13.34 3.39 -18.42
N HIS A 252 -13.06 3.16 -19.70
CA HIS A 252 -14.09 2.99 -20.74
C HIS A 252 -14.49 1.53 -20.99
N ILE A 253 -13.90 0.58 -20.25
CA ILE A 253 -14.20 -0.85 -20.40
C ILE A 253 -14.87 -1.37 -19.14
N SER A 254 -16.08 -1.93 -19.31
CA SER A 254 -16.83 -2.55 -18.20
C SER A 254 -15.98 -3.64 -17.53
N LYS A 255 -16.04 -3.70 -16.18
CA LYS A 255 -15.30 -4.65 -15.34
C LYS A 255 -13.77 -4.49 -15.35
N LEU A 256 -13.21 -3.42 -16.00
CA LEU A 256 -11.80 -3.03 -15.95
C LEU A 256 -11.62 -1.59 -15.44
N ARG A 257 -12.65 -0.99 -14.85
CA ARG A 257 -12.62 0.39 -14.34
C ARG A 257 -11.88 0.54 -13.03
N GLU A 258 -11.84 -0.50 -12.21
CA GLU A 258 -11.14 -0.47 -10.92
C GLU A 258 -9.63 -0.54 -11.13
N PRO A 259 -8.85 0.29 -10.42
CA PRO A 259 -7.41 0.28 -10.52
C PRO A 259 -6.81 -0.88 -9.73
N HIS A 260 -6.00 -1.71 -10.41
CA HIS A 260 -5.27 -2.83 -9.82
C HIS A 260 -3.76 -2.60 -9.91
N PRO A 261 -2.95 -3.02 -8.90
CA PRO A 261 -1.51 -2.84 -8.87
C PRO A 261 -0.78 -3.87 -9.74
N PHE A 262 0.18 -3.39 -10.55
CA PHE A 262 1.04 -4.24 -11.39
C PHE A 262 2.45 -3.70 -11.43
N SER A 263 3.44 -4.58 -11.26
CA SER A 263 4.84 -4.22 -11.25
C SER A 263 5.37 -3.92 -12.65
N LEU A 264 6.30 -2.98 -12.71
CA LEU A 264 7.01 -2.61 -13.93
C LEU A 264 8.02 -3.69 -14.32
N VAL A 265 8.01 -4.07 -15.59
CA VAL A 265 9.05 -4.90 -16.21
C VAL A 265 10.15 -4.04 -16.84
N SER A 266 9.80 -2.87 -17.32
CA SER A 266 10.78 -1.91 -17.83
C SER A 266 10.41 -0.49 -17.43
N LEU A 267 11.40 0.38 -17.32
CA LEU A 267 11.20 1.81 -17.24
C LEU A 267 10.76 2.36 -18.61
N PRO A 268 10.12 3.55 -18.65
CA PRO A 268 9.81 4.21 -19.90
C PRO A 268 11.08 4.48 -20.73
N ASP A 269 11.05 4.06 -21.99
CA ASP A 269 12.08 4.38 -22.96
C ASP A 269 12.01 5.86 -23.41
N LYS A 270 12.87 6.25 -24.35
CA LYS A 270 12.90 7.61 -24.94
C LYS A 270 11.57 8.02 -25.57
N ASN A 271 10.75 7.03 -26.01
CA ASN A 271 9.43 7.24 -26.59
C ASN A 271 8.30 7.14 -25.55
N GLY A 272 8.65 7.00 -24.28
CA GLY A 272 7.71 6.84 -23.18
C GLY A 272 7.02 5.48 -23.14
N LYS A 273 7.58 4.43 -23.74
CA LYS A 273 7.04 3.07 -23.73
C LYS A 273 7.59 2.31 -22.55
N PHE A 274 6.72 1.61 -21.81
CA PHE A 274 7.09 0.70 -20.74
C PHE A 274 6.19 -0.53 -20.73
N LYS A 275 6.59 -1.56 -20.00
CA LYS A 275 5.96 -2.88 -19.98
C LYS A 275 5.47 -3.28 -18.62
N LEU A 276 4.30 -3.92 -18.58
CA LEU A 276 3.76 -4.64 -17.43
C LEU A 276 3.54 -6.09 -17.84
N THR A 277 3.93 -7.03 -16.98
CA THR A 277 3.66 -8.45 -17.19
C THR A 277 2.73 -8.96 -16.11
N ILE A 278 1.60 -9.49 -16.55
CA ILE A 278 0.45 -9.76 -15.70
C ILE A 278 0.02 -11.22 -15.88
N ARG A 279 -0.12 -11.93 -14.76
CA ARG A 279 -0.69 -13.28 -14.72
C ARG A 279 -2.21 -13.20 -14.53
N ALA A 280 -2.89 -14.09 -15.25
CA ALA A 280 -4.34 -14.24 -15.15
C ALA A 280 -4.70 -15.04 -13.88
N ASP A 281 -5.11 -14.32 -12.82
CA ASP A 281 -5.46 -14.87 -11.50
C ASP A 281 -6.80 -14.34 -10.96
N GLY A 282 -7.64 -13.76 -11.81
CA GLY A 282 -8.96 -13.25 -11.41
C GLY A 282 -9.64 -12.47 -12.52
N ASP A 283 -10.88 -12.05 -12.26
CA ASP A 283 -11.80 -11.47 -13.25
C ASP A 283 -11.22 -10.30 -14.06
N PHE A 284 -10.46 -9.41 -13.41
CA PHE A 284 -9.79 -8.30 -14.07
C PHE A 284 -8.69 -8.80 -15.01
N THR A 285 -7.79 -9.63 -14.48
CA THR A 285 -6.61 -10.11 -15.20
C THR A 285 -6.96 -11.06 -16.33
N ASP A 286 -8.00 -11.89 -16.18
CA ASP A 286 -8.52 -12.79 -17.22
C ASP A 286 -9.06 -12.02 -18.43
N ARG A 287 -9.62 -10.82 -18.20
CA ARG A 287 -10.16 -9.98 -19.28
C ARG A 287 -9.09 -9.25 -20.07
N LEU A 288 -7.88 -9.11 -19.56
CA LEU A 288 -6.79 -8.42 -20.27
C LEU A 288 -6.49 -9.07 -21.63
N LYS A 289 -6.76 -10.38 -21.78
CA LYS A 289 -6.59 -11.09 -23.06
C LYS A 289 -7.46 -10.53 -24.21
N THR A 290 -8.57 -9.89 -23.88
CA THR A 290 -9.50 -9.35 -24.89
C THR A 290 -9.15 -7.94 -25.35
N LEU A 291 -8.17 -7.29 -24.69
CA LEU A 291 -7.79 -5.93 -25.02
C LEU A 291 -7.00 -5.86 -26.31
N LYS A 292 -7.42 -4.95 -27.20
CA LYS A 292 -6.75 -4.63 -28.46
C LYS A 292 -5.83 -3.42 -28.29
N ALA A 293 -4.82 -3.32 -29.14
CA ALA A 293 -4.00 -2.12 -29.25
C ALA A 293 -4.87 -0.87 -29.52
N GLY A 294 -4.43 0.29 -29.04
CA GLY A 294 -5.15 1.57 -29.15
C GLY A 294 -6.08 1.89 -27.97
N VAL A 295 -6.42 0.91 -27.12
CA VAL A 295 -7.26 1.13 -25.93
C VAL A 295 -6.59 2.09 -24.96
N THR A 296 -7.36 3.05 -24.41
CA THR A 296 -6.87 3.99 -23.41
C THR A 296 -6.90 3.37 -22.02
N ALA A 297 -5.76 3.39 -21.36
CA ALA A 297 -5.58 2.99 -19.98
C ALA A 297 -5.29 4.22 -19.11
N LYS A 298 -5.80 4.21 -17.89
CA LYS A 298 -5.39 5.13 -16.82
C LYS A 298 -4.36 4.43 -15.96
N VAL A 299 -3.19 5.05 -15.83
CA VAL A 299 -2.07 4.58 -15.01
C VAL A 299 -1.80 5.59 -13.92
N THR A 300 -1.72 5.10 -12.68
CA THR A 300 -1.39 5.91 -11.50
C THR A 300 -0.21 5.27 -10.78
N GLY A 301 0.85 6.03 -10.53
CA GLY A 301 2.03 5.51 -9.85
C GLY A 301 3.25 6.39 -10.11
N GLY A 302 4.45 5.98 -9.89
CA GLY A 302 5.12 4.81 -9.37
C GLY A 302 5.08 4.74 -7.84
N PHE A 303 4.78 3.59 -7.41
CA PHE A 303 4.83 3.17 -6.03
C PHE A 303 5.88 2.07 -5.87
N GLY A 304 6.39 1.89 -4.65
CA GLY A 304 7.39 0.90 -4.34
C GLY A 304 8.68 1.49 -3.77
N ARG A 305 9.49 0.64 -3.18
CA ARG A 305 10.70 1.07 -2.47
C ARG A 305 11.97 0.27 -2.82
N TYR A 306 11.96 -0.61 -3.82
CA TYR A 306 13.15 -1.39 -4.17
C TYR A 306 14.37 -0.49 -4.42
N GLN A 307 14.23 0.50 -5.32
CA GLN A 307 15.34 1.39 -5.65
C GLN A 307 15.75 2.27 -4.45
N ALA A 308 14.77 2.75 -3.68
CA ALA A 308 15.04 3.54 -2.48
C ALA A 308 15.78 2.70 -1.42
N PHE A 309 15.38 1.44 -1.24
CA PHE A 309 16.04 0.52 -0.32
C PHE A 309 17.51 0.27 -0.71
N ILE A 310 17.77 0.04 -1.99
CA ILE A 310 19.16 -0.14 -2.48
C ILE A 310 19.97 1.15 -2.25
N ALA A 311 19.40 2.31 -2.59
CA ALA A 311 20.09 3.60 -2.44
C ALA A 311 20.33 4.04 -0.98
N GLU A 312 19.60 3.47 -0.01
CA GLU A 312 19.81 3.72 1.42
C GLU A 312 21.02 2.96 1.99
N HIS A 313 21.64 2.07 1.20
CA HIS A 313 22.75 1.22 1.60
C HIS A 313 24.01 1.52 0.78
N ASP A 314 25.14 0.96 1.20
CA ASP A 314 26.40 1.15 0.52
C ASP A 314 26.38 0.58 -0.91
N CYS A 315 26.90 1.34 -1.86
CA CYS A 315 27.00 0.93 -3.26
C CYS A 315 27.91 -0.28 -3.49
N THR A 316 28.73 -0.67 -2.51
CA THR A 316 29.58 -1.89 -2.54
C THR A 316 28.84 -3.15 -2.14
N SER A 317 27.61 -3.05 -1.61
CA SER A 317 26.84 -4.22 -1.18
C SER A 317 26.45 -5.11 -2.36
N ASN A 318 26.56 -6.44 -2.17
CA ASN A 318 25.99 -7.39 -3.12
C ASN A 318 24.45 -7.36 -3.05
N LEU A 319 23.78 -7.64 -4.16
CA LEU A 319 22.34 -7.82 -4.22
C LEU A 319 22.01 -9.30 -4.43
N VAL A 320 21.38 -9.92 -3.46
CA VAL A 320 20.84 -11.28 -3.58
C VAL A 320 19.33 -11.18 -3.75
N ILE A 321 18.84 -11.69 -4.86
CA ILE A 321 17.42 -11.65 -5.24
C ILE A 321 16.88 -13.07 -5.21
N ILE A 322 15.87 -13.33 -4.37
CA ILE A 322 15.19 -14.62 -4.31
C ILE A 322 13.74 -14.41 -4.69
N THR A 323 13.33 -15.02 -5.79
CA THR A 323 12.01 -14.77 -6.36
C THR A 323 11.31 -16.01 -6.87
N GLY A 324 9.96 -15.96 -6.89
CA GLY A 324 9.12 -17.04 -7.37
C GLY A 324 7.99 -16.60 -8.29
N GLY A 325 7.82 -17.33 -9.39
CA GLY A 325 6.73 -17.13 -10.35
C GLY A 325 6.68 -15.71 -10.89
N ILE A 326 5.48 -15.10 -10.89
CA ILE A 326 5.27 -13.73 -11.39
C ILE A 326 5.96 -12.66 -10.53
N GLY A 327 6.41 -12.99 -9.31
CA GLY A 327 7.17 -12.07 -8.46
C GLY A 327 8.48 -11.57 -9.05
N VAL A 328 8.95 -12.21 -10.11
CA VAL A 328 10.13 -11.76 -10.86
C VAL A 328 9.92 -10.44 -11.62
N THR A 329 8.68 -10.02 -11.87
CA THR A 329 8.36 -8.87 -12.75
C THR A 329 9.02 -7.55 -12.35
N PRO A 330 8.99 -7.08 -11.07
CA PRO A 330 9.64 -5.82 -10.70
C PRO A 330 11.17 -5.87 -10.89
N LEU A 331 11.75 -7.06 -10.83
CA LEU A 331 13.19 -7.27 -10.88
C LEU A 331 13.74 -7.08 -12.29
N PHE A 332 12.92 -7.28 -13.33
CA PHE A 332 13.32 -7.00 -14.70
C PHE A 332 13.56 -5.53 -14.99
N SER A 333 12.88 -4.62 -14.30
CA SER A 333 13.23 -3.20 -14.32
C SER A 333 14.39 -2.86 -13.37
N LEU A 334 14.55 -3.61 -12.27
CA LEU A 334 15.52 -3.33 -11.23
C LEU A 334 16.94 -3.74 -11.61
N ILE A 335 17.13 -4.97 -12.11
CA ILE A 335 18.44 -5.55 -12.42
C ILE A 335 19.25 -4.67 -13.37
N PRO A 336 18.75 -4.25 -14.55
CA PRO A 336 19.54 -3.44 -15.49
C PRO A 336 19.98 -2.09 -14.94
N ASN A 337 19.22 -1.55 -13.97
CA ASN A 337 19.51 -0.26 -13.35
C ASN A 337 20.48 -0.35 -12.15
N ASN A 338 20.89 -1.57 -11.76
CA ASN A 338 21.74 -1.81 -10.61
C ASN A 338 22.95 -2.73 -10.93
N LEU A 339 23.35 -2.85 -12.19
CA LEU A 339 24.50 -3.67 -12.62
C LEU A 339 25.87 -3.15 -12.12
N SER A 340 25.91 -2.02 -11.45
CA SER A 340 27.08 -1.58 -10.67
C SER A 340 27.32 -2.44 -9.44
N HIS A 341 26.29 -3.09 -8.91
CA HIS A 341 26.37 -4.08 -7.84
C HIS A 341 26.62 -5.47 -8.41
N LYS A 342 27.22 -6.37 -7.61
CA LYS A 342 27.21 -7.81 -7.93
C LYS A 342 25.85 -8.38 -7.58
N ILE A 343 25.14 -8.92 -8.56
CA ILE A 343 23.77 -9.41 -8.43
C ILE A 343 23.74 -10.94 -8.53
N TYR A 344 23.12 -11.57 -7.55
CA TYR A 344 22.84 -13.01 -7.51
C TYR A 344 21.35 -13.22 -7.56
N LEU A 345 20.84 -13.83 -8.62
CA LEU A 345 19.41 -14.10 -8.80
C LEU A 345 19.11 -15.59 -8.63
N PHE A 346 18.16 -15.92 -7.74
CA PHE A 346 17.56 -17.24 -7.61
C PHE A 346 16.08 -17.15 -7.98
N TYR A 347 15.74 -17.60 -9.18
CA TYR A 347 14.40 -17.51 -9.72
C TYR A 347 13.79 -18.91 -9.88
N SER A 348 12.68 -19.18 -9.22
CA SER A 348 11.96 -20.44 -9.30
C SER A 348 10.54 -20.25 -9.82
N ALA A 349 10.02 -21.22 -10.57
CA ALA A 349 8.63 -21.24 -10.98
C ALA A 349 8.02 -22.65 -10.79
N HIS A 350 6.70 -22.70 -10.65
CA HIS A 350 6.01 -23.98 -10.44
C HIS A 350 6.06 -24.86 -11.69
N HIS A 351 5.91 -24.24 -12.86
CA HIS A 351 6.02 -24.91 -14.15
C HIS A 351 7.12 -24.28 -14.99
N GLN A 352 7.75 -25.06 -15.86
CA GLN A 352 8.79 -24.60 -16.80
C GLN A 352 8.28 -23.44 -17.68
N THR A 353 7.02 -23.49 -18.09
CA THR A 353 6.37 -22.44 -18.90
C THR A 353 6.17 -21.11 -18.17
N ASP A 354 6.29 -21.10 -16.84
CA ASP A 354 6.18 -19.92 -16.01
C ASP A 354 7.53 -19.26 -15.69
N LEU A 355 8.64 -19.87 -16.17
CA LEU A 355 9.96 -19.25 -16.17
C LEU A 355 10.03 -18.21 -17.30
N LEU A 356 9.69 -16.97 -16.94
CA LEU A 356 9.59 -15.88 -17.91
C LEU A 356 10.96 -15.34 -18.29
N TYR A 357 11.09 -14.82 -19.52
CA TYR A 357 12.25 -14.03 -19.98
C TYR A 357 13.60 -14.78 -19.93
N GLN A 358 13.62 -16.10 -20.08
CA GLN A 358 14.87 -16.89 -20.00
C GLN A 358 15.95 -16.39 -20.97
N HIS A 359 15.57 -15.95 -22.19
CA HIS A 359 16.52 -15.38 -23.13
C HIS A 359 17.23 -14.14 -22.55
N GLN A 360 16.50 -13.24 -21.91
CA GLN A 360 17.06 -12.04 -21.29
C GLN A 360 17.94 -12.39 -20.08
N LEU A 361 17.54 -13.37 -19.28
CA LEU A 361 18.35 -13.86 -18.17
C LEU A 361 19.69 -14.46 -18.66
N ASN A 362 19.65 -15.23 -19.75
CA ASN A 362 20.88 -15.75 -20.41
C ASN A 362 21.78 -14.62 -20.92
N GLN A 363 21.23 -13.54 -21.45
CA GLN A 363 22.02 -12.36 -21.85
C GLN A 363 22.67 -11.68 -20.64
N TRP A 364 21.92 -11.52 -19.55
CA TRP A 364 22.48 -10.92 -18.33
C TRP A 364 23.59 -11.79 -17.69
N ASN A 365 23.51 -13.11 -17.78
CA ASN A 365 24.56 -14.00 -17.29
C ASN A 365 25.91 -13.85 -18.03
N GLN A 366 25.94 -13.10 -19.12
CA GLN A 366 27.21 -12.72 -19.80
C GLN A 366 27.89 -11.51 -19.14
N HIS A 367 27.19 -10.79 -18.26
CA HIS A 367 27.77 -9.68 -17.50
C HIS A 367 28.51 -10.18 -16.27
N THR A 368 29.71 -9.66 -16.04
CA THR A 368 30.58 -10.04 -14.92
C THR A 368 29.96 -9.79 -13.53
N ASN A 369 29.04 -8.83 -13.44
CA ASN A 369 28.37 -8.47 -12.20
C ASN A 369 27.01 -9.15 -12.01
N PHE A 370 26.61 -10.10 -12.85
CA PHE A 370 25.35 -10.81 -12.71
C PHE A 370 25.58 -12.33 -12.74
N THR A 371 25.01 -13.02 -11.76
CA THR A 371 24.97 -14.48 -11.69
C THR A 371 23.55 -14.91 -11.42
N GLY A 372 22.90 -15.58 -12.37
CA GLY A 372 21.52 -15.99 -12.27
C GLY A 372 21.35 -17.50 -12.30
N PHE A 373 20.50 -18.00 -11.42
CA PHE A 373 20.03 -19.38 -11.38
C PHE A 373 18.50 -19.40 -11.51
N TRP A 374 17.97 -20.21 -12.42
CA TRP A 374 16.53 -20.37 -12.56
C TRP A 374 16.16 -21.83 -12.86
N GLN A 375 15.11 -22.28 -12.22
CA GLN A 375 14.63 -23.66 -12.35
C GLN A 375 13.14 -23.81 -12.10
N GLN A 376 12.59 -24.91 -12.61
CA GLN A 376 11.29 -25.40 -12.16
C GLN A 376 11.43 -26.00 -10.76
N GLY A 377 10.43 -25.73 -9.89
CA GLY A 377 10.48 -26.17 -8.50
C GLY A 377 11.31 -25.26 -7.60
N ARG A 378 11.33 -25.56 -6.32
CA ARG A 378 12.04 -24.73 -5.33
C ARG A 378 13.53 -25.05 -5.33
N PHE A 379 14.35 -24.05 -5.07
CA PHE A 379 15.74 -24.26 -4.67
C PHE A 379 15.79 -24.88 -3.27
N SER A 380 16.75 -25.77 -3.03
CA SER A 380 17.10 -26.17 -1.67
C SER A 380 17.84 -25.04 -0.95
N ASP A 381 17.70 -24.99 0.37
CA ASP A 381 18.35 -23.98 1.19
C ASP A 381 19.88 -24.05 1.01
N ASP A 382 20.44 -25.26 1.03
CA ASP A 382 21.87 -25.49 0.84
C ASP A 382 22.36 -25.02 -0.52
N PHE A 383 21.59 -25.25 -1.60
CA PHE A 383 21.96 -24.75 -2.92
C PHE A 383 22.10 -23.23 -2.90
N VAL A 384 21.12 -22.51 -2.38
CA VAL A 384 21.18 -21.06 -2.34
C VAL A 384 22.31 -20.57 -1.46
N LEU A 385 22.44 -21.11 -0.24
CA LEU A 385 23.49 -20.70 0.71
C LEU A 385 24.91 -20.91 0.17
N ASN A 386 25.14 -22.02 -0.55
CA ASN A 386 26.45 -22.36 -1.13
C ASN A 386 26.82 -21.49 -2.36
N HIS A 387 25.82 -20.81 -2.97
CA HIS A 387 26.06 -19.94 -4.13
C HIS A 387 25.97 -18.46 -3.75
N LEU A 388 25.85 -18.12 -2.45
CA LEU A 388 25.95 -16.74 -1.99
C LEU A 388 27.39 -16.22 -2.10
N PRO A 389 27.57 -14.88 -2.25
CA PRO A 389 28.90 -14.29 -2.26
C PRO A 389 29.62 -14.51 -0.94
N ASN A 390 30.96 -14.49 -0.94
CA ASN A 390 31.74 -14.52 0.28
C ASN A 390 31.34 -13.35 1.18
N ASP A 391 31.28 -13.59 2.50
CA ASP A 391 30.89 -12.59 3.52
C ASP A 391 29.48 -12.01 3.32
N TRP A 392 28.57 -12.83 2.75
CA TRP A 392 27.19 -12.43 2.45
C TRP A 392 26.39 -11.95 3.67
N GLN A 393 26.78 -12.33 4.88
CA GLN A 393 26.08 -11.94 6.09
C GLN A 393 26.22 -10.44 6.41
N ASN A 394 27.32 -9.81 6.02
CA ASN A 394 27.65 -8.43 6.37
C ASN A 394 27.43 -7.43 5.22
N HIS A 395 27.76 -7.80 3.99
CA HIS A 395 27.79 -6.89 2.84
C HIS A 395 26.81 -7.28 1.73
N THR A 396 25.63 -7.79 2.11
CA THR A 396 24.63 -8.22 1.13
C THR A 396 23.23 -7.70 1.49
N LEU A 397 22.53 -7.21 0.49
CA LEU A 397 21.14 -6.85 0.54
C LEU A 397 20.30 -7.99 -0.08
N PHE A 398 19.28 -8.43 0.63
CA PHE A 398 18.38 -9.47 0.18
C PHE A 398 17.07 -8.87 -0.28
N LEU A 399 16.67 -9.16 -1.51
CA LEU A 399 15.40 -8.75 -2.10
C LEU A 399 14.54 -10.00 -2.28
N LEU A 400 13.42 -10.07 -1.56
CA LEU A 400 12.50 -11.19 -1.58
C LEU A 400 11.22 -10.78 -2.31
N SER A 401 10.83 -11.53 -3.34
CA SER A 401 9.66 -11.23 -4.14
C SER A 401 8.92 -12.49 -4.59
N GLY A 402 7.60 -12.53 -4.47
CA GLY A 402 6.81 -13.68 -4.91
C GLY A 402 5.75 -14.13 -3.90
N PRO A 403 5.38 -15.43 -3.91
CA PRO A 403 4.38 -15.96 -3.00
C PRO A 403 4.78 -15.84 -1.53
N ILE A 404 3.81 -15.54 -0.65
CA ILE A 404 4.03 -15.39 0.81
C ILE A 404 4.83 -16.56 1.42
N PRO A 405 4.54 -17.85 1.10
CA PRO A 405 5.31 -18.94 1.69
C PRO A 405 6.80 -18.90 1.34
N LEU A 406 7.17 -18.43 0.14
CA LEU A 406 8.56 -18.25 -0.27
C LEU A 406 9.22 -17.13 0.55
N ILE A 407 8.56 -15.97 0.63
CA ILE A 407 9.07 -14.81 1.36
C ILE A 407 9.30 -15.16 2.84
N HIS A 408 8.30 -15.76 3.50
CA HIS A 408 8.39 -16.13 4.92
C HIS A 408 9.46 -17.18 5.18
N HIS A 409 9.62 -18.16 4.26
CA HIS A 409 10.67 -19.18 4.39
C HIS A 409 12.05 -18.53 4.41
N TRP A 410 12.36 -17.70 3.41
CA TRP A 410 13.66 -17.04 3.30
C TRP A 410 13.89 -16.00 4.37
N GLU A 411 12.89 -15.22 4.75
CA GLU A 411 12.98 -14.28 5.88
C GLU A 411 13.36 -15.00 7.19
N LYS A 412 12.71 -16.14 7.46
CA LYS A 412 13.00 -16.95 8.66
C LYS A 412 14.39 -17.58 8.60
N LEU A 413 14.79 -18.10 7.46
CA LEU A 413 16.12 -18.72 7.27
C LEU A 413 17.22 -17.68 7.43
N LEU A 414 17.16 -16.56 6.72
CA LEU A 414 18.12 -15.47 6.80
C LEU A 414 18.19 -14.88 8.21
N GLY A 415 17.07 -14.78 8.92
CA GLY A 415 17.05 -14.37 10.31
C GLY A 415 17.81 -15.32 11.27
N LYS A 416 17.78 -16.62 10.99
CA LYS A 416 18.56 -17.63 11.75
C LYS A 416 20.06 -17.53 11.49
N THR A 417 20.46 -17.11 10.30
CA THR A 417 21.87 -16.97 9.90
C THR A 417 22.49 -15.61 10.27
N LYS A 418 21.86 -14.86 11.17
CA LYS A 418 22.30 -13.55 11.71
C LYS A 418 22.31 -12.40 10.70
N VAL A 419 21.66 -12.54 9.53
CA VAL A 419 21.45 -11.41 8.63
C VAL A 419 20.58 -10.37 9.32
N SER A 420 21.00 -9.12 9.25
CA SER A 420 20.21 -8.02 9.81
C SER A 420 18.90 -7.86 9.04
N SER A 421 17.78 -7.72 9.76
CA SER A 421 16.50 -7.43 9.12
C SER A 421 16.49 -6.12 8.32
N LYS A 422 17.43 -5.22 8.55
CA LYS A 422 17.64 -4.00 7.76
C LYS A 422 18.17 -4.28 6.36
N ASN A 423 18.84 -5.41 6.17
CA ASN A 423 19.41 -5.83 4.89
C ASN A 423 18.42 -6.71 4.08
N ILE A 424 17.21 -6.92 4.59
CA ILE A 424 16.19 -7.72 3.91
C ILE A 424 15.04 -6.81 3.52
N PHE A 425 14.75 -6.73 2.23
CA PHE A 425 13.58 -6.05 1.68
C PHE A 425 12.63 -7.07 1.06
N LYS A 426 11.35 -6.90 1.32
CA LYS A 426 10.30 -7.77 0.76
C LYS A 426 9.13 -6.94 0.26
N GLU A 427 8.57 -7.34 -0.85
CA GLU A 427 7.27 -6.87 -1.32
C GLU A 427 6.30 -8.06 -1.42
N GLU A 428 5.21 -7.95 -0.69
CA GLU A 428 4.11 -8.92 -0.73
C GLU A 428 3.04 -8.39 -1.68
N PHE A 429 2.68 -9.16 -2.70
CA PHE A 429 1.70 -8.76 -3.72
C PHE A 429 0.25 -9.14 -3.37
N ASN A 430 -0.05 -9.39 -2.12
CA ASN A 430 -1.40 -9.73 -1.65
C ASN A 430 -2.04 -8.52 -0.98
N TRP A 431 -2.75 -7.77 -1.77
CA TRP A 431 -3.53 -6.59 -1.37
C TRP A 431 -5.02 -6.93 -1.22
#